data_8b22ed1f329279826ff120f14c69b4d2
#
_entry.id   8b22ed1f329279826ff120f14c69b4d2
#
_cell.length_a   1.000
_cell.length_b   1.000
_cell.length_c   1.000
_cell.angle_alpha   90.00
_cell.angle_beta   90.00
_cell.angle_gamma   90.00
#
_symmetry.space_group_name_H-M   'P 1'
#
loop_
_entity.id
_entity.type
_entity.pdbx_description
1 polymer ?
#
loop_
_entity_poly.entity_id
_entity_poly.type
_entity_poly.pdbx_seq_one_letter_code
_entity_poly.pdbx_strand_id
1 'polypeptide(L)'
;MQKTVLITGCSSGIGLESALELKRQGFRVLAACRNPADVARMNGMGLIGIELDLDDPASVDRAADEVIALTGNRLFGLFNNAGFGVYGPLSTLTRTQLEQQFSAN
;
A
#
# COMPACT_ATOMS: atom_id res chain seq x y z
N MET A 1 6.81 -3.61 -18.54
CA MET A 1 6.74 -2.60 -17.48
C MET A 1 6.21 -3.22 -16.21
N GLN A 2 6.87 -2.96 -15.10
CA GLN A 2 6.46 -3.53 -13.81
C GLN A 2 5.23 -2.79 -13.29
N LYS A 3 4.21 -3.53 -12.91
CA LYS A 3 2.99 -2.96 -12.35
C LYS A 3 3.14 -2.81 -10.84
N THR A 4 2.57 -1.75 -10.30
CA THR A 4 2.67 -1.41 -8.88
C THR A 4 1.35 -1.67 -8.17
N VAL A 5 1.41 -2.32 -7.02
CA VAL A 5 0.24 -2.56 -6.17
C VAL A 5 0.53 -2.01 -4.77
N LEU A 6 -0.51 -1.59 -4.09
CA LEU A 6 -0.46 -1.12 -2.71
C LEU A 6 -1.26 -2.09 -1.85
N ILE A 7 -0.65 -2.56 -0.77
CA ILE A 7 -1.32 -3.43 0.19
C ILE A 7 -1.21 -2.79 1.57
N THR A 8 -2.34 -2.69 2.28
CA THR A 8 -2.35 -2.21 3.65
C THR A 8 -2.37 -3.38 4.63
N GLY A 9 -1.97 -3.14 5.87
CA GLY A 9 -1.98 -4.17 6.91
C GLY A 9 -0.97 -5.28 6.69
N CYS A 10 0.25 -4.93 6.27
CA CYS A 10 1.25 -5.90 5.84
C CYS A 10 2.17 -6.42 6.96
N SER A 11 1.96 -6.01 8.21
CA SER A 11 2.87 -6.42 9.29
C SER A 11 2.84 -7.92 9.55
N SER A 12 1.75 -8.60 9.24
CA SER A 12 1.63 -10.05 9.46
C SER A 12 0.46 -10.60 8.65
N GLY A 13 0.28 -11.93 8.71
CA GLY A 13 -0.88 -12.62 8.19
C GLY A 13 -1.06 -12.49 6.68
N ILE A 14 -2.34 -12.37 6.28
CA ILE A 14 -2.71 -12.37 4.86
C ILE A 14 -2.07 -11.22 4.09
N GLY A 15 -1.99 -10.04 4.72
CA GLY A 15 -1.38 -8.88 4.06
C GLY A 15 0.08 -9.11 3.72
N LEU A 16 0.86 -9.64 4.66
CA LEU A 16 2.27 -9.91 4.44
C LEU A 16 2.46 -11.02 3.39
N GLU A 17 1.71 -12.11 3.52
CA GLU A 17 1.83 -13.23 2.57
C GLU A 17 1.44 -12.81 1.16
N SER A 18 0.38 -12.01 1.03
CA SER A 18 -0.04 -11.49 -0.28
C SER A 18 1.02 -10.58 -0.89
N ALA A 19 1.63 -9.73 -0.08
CA ALA A 19 2.69 -8.83 -0.54
C ALA A 19 3.88 -9.62 -1.09
N LEU A 20 4.31 -10.64 -0.37
CA LEU A 20 5.45 -11.47 -0.80
C LEU A 20 5.12 -12.27 -2.05
N GLU A 21 3.90 -12.78 -2.15
CA GLU A 21 3.48 -13.53 -3.33
C GLU A 21 3.42 -12.65 -4.57
N LEU A 22 2.86 -11.44 -4.45
CA LEU A 22 2.81 -10.51 -5.57
C LEU A 22 4.21 -10.08 -6.01
N LYS A 23 5.11 -9.90 -5.05
CA LYS A 23 6.49 -9.62 -5.38
C LYS A 23 7.10 -10.77 -6.21
N ARG A 24 6.86 -12.02 -5.80
CA ARG A 24 7.35 -13.18 -6.55
C ARG A 24 6.81 -13.21 -7.98
N GLN A 25 5.60 -12.72 -8.18
CA GLN A 25 4.98 -12.67 -9.51
C GLN A 25 5.42 -11.47 -10.34
N GLY A 26 6.33 -10.65 -9.83
CA GLY A 26 6.92 -9.56 -10.59
C GLY A 26 6.30 -8.20 -10.37
N PHE A 27 5.37 -8.07 -9.43
CA PHE A 27 4.81 -6.75 -9.10
C PHE A 27 5.77 -5.94 -8.23
N ARG A 28 5.71 -4.63 -8.40
CA ARG A 28 6.32 -3.69 -7.47
C ARG A 28 5.32 -3.48 -6.34
N VAL A 29 5.67 -3.84 -5.11
CA VAL A 29 4.72 -3.86 -4.01
C VAL A 29 5.02 -2.76 -3.01
N LEU A 30 4.04 -1.88 -2.80
CA LEU A 30 4.06 -0.89 -1.71
C LEU A 30 3.34 -1.53 -0.53
N ALA A 31 4.07 -1.78 0.55
CA ALA A 31 3.56 -2.51 1.70
C ALA A 31 3.37 -1.55 2.87
N ALA A 32 2.12 -1.25 3.18
CA ALA A 32 1.79 -0.27 4.22
C ALA A 32 1.62 -0.94 5.57
N CYS A 33 2.30 -0.38 6.57
CA CYS A 33 2.27 -0.86 7.95
C CYS A 33 2.17 0.34 8.89
N ARG A 34 1.56 0.11 10.06
CA ARG A 34 1.39 1.18 11.04
C ARG A 34 2.67 1.50 11.80
N ASN A 35 3.46 0.48 12.12
CA ASN A 35 4.63 0.62 12.98
C ASN A 35 5.89 0.86 12.13
N PRO A 36 6.68 1.92 12.43
CA PRO A 36 7.91 2.19 11.68
C PRO A 36 8.90 1.01 11.63
N ALA A 37 8.96 0.19 12.69
CA ALA A 37 9.83 -0.98 12.68
C ALA A 37 9.37 -2.01 11.63
N ASP A 38 8.07 -2.15 11.43
CA ASP A 38 7.53 -3.04 10.40
C ASP A 38 7.76 -2.48 9.01
N VAL A 39 7.70 -1.15 8.85
CA VAL A 39 8.04 -0.50 7.58
C VAL A 39 9.49 -0.83 7.20
N ALA A 40 10.41 -0.71 8.14
CA ALA A 40 11.82 -1.06 7.90
C ALA A 40 11.97 -2.54 7.53
N ARG A 41 11.20 -3.42 8.18
CA ARG A 41 11.22 -4.85 7.88
C ARG A 41 10.72 -5.13 6.48
N MET A 42 9.69 -4.42 6.02
CA MET A 42 9.18 -4.56 4.65
C MET A 42 10.26 -4.19 3.63
N ASN A 43 10.96 -3.08 3.87
CA ASN A 43 12.06 -2.68 3.01
C ASN A 43 13.15 -3.74 2.96
N GLY A 44 13.44 -4.38 4.08
CA GLY A 44 14.42 -5.46 4.15
C GLY A 44 14.02 -6.72 3.38
N MET A 45 12.74 -6.89 3.10
CA MET A 45 12.22 -8.03 2.33
C MET A 45 12.12 -7.75 0.83
N GLY A 46 12.58 -6.57 0.38
CA GLY A 46 12.49 -6.20 -1.03
C GLY A 46 11.14 -5.61 -1.41
N LEU A 47 10.30 -5.31 -0.45
CA LEU A 47 9.07 -4.54 -0.64
C LEU A 47 9.39 -3.06 -0.44
N ILE A 48 8.45 -2.19 -0.74
CA ILE A 48 8.59 -0.77 -0.43
C ILE A 48 7.68 -0.46 0.75
N GLY A 49 8.28 -0.24 1.92
CA GLY A 49 7.51 0.02 3.13
C GLY A 49 6.92 1.42 3.14
N ILE A 50 5.65 1.53 3.50
CA ILE A 50 4.93 2.79 3.63
C ILE A 50 4.38 2.84 5.05
N GLU A 51 4.66 3.91 5.78
CA GLU A 51 4.06 4.08 7.10
C GLU A 51 2.64 4.60 6.94
N LEU A 52 1.67 3.87 7.48
CA LEU A 52 0.26 4.23 7.38
C LEU A 52 -0.48 3.82 8.64
N ASP A 53 -0.93 4.81 9.39
CA ASP A 53 -1.83 4.62 10.54
C ASP A 53 -3.18 5.21 10.17
N LEU A 54 -4.18 4.35 9.97
CA LEU A 54 -5.50 4.78 9.52
C LEU A 54 -6.24 5.61 10.57
N ASP A 55 -5.82 5.54 11.83
CA ASP A 55 -6.40 6.34 12.90
C ASP A 55 -5.79 7.72 13.01
N ASP A 56 -4.75 8.02 12.24
CA ASP A 56 -4.04 9.30 12.26
C ASP A 56 -4.17 9.99 10.90
N PRO A 57 -5.02 11.03 10.79
CA PRO A 57 -5.20 11.73 9.51
C PRO A 57 -3.91 12.28 8.91
N ALA A 58 -2.97 12.71 9.73
CA ALA A 58 -1.69 13.19 9.23
C ALA A 58 -0.87 12.07 8.60
N SER A 59 -0.96 10.86 9.17
CA SER A 59 -0.31 9.68 8.59
C SER A 59 -0.94 9.31 7.25
N VAL A 60 -2.27 9.37 7.15
CA VAL A 60 -2.99 9.11 5.90
C VAL A 60 -2.55 10.09 4.81
N ASP A 61 -2.44 11.38 5.16
CA ASP A 61 -1.97 12.40 4.22
C ASP A 61 -0.56 12.11 3.71
N ARG A 62 0.35 11.80 4.64
CA ARG A 62 1.74 11.52 4.26
C ARG A 62 1.84 10.28 3.39
N ALA A 63 1.10 9.23 3.73
CA ALA A 63 1.09 8.00 2.96
C ALA A 63 0.54 8.23 1.55
N ALA A 64 -0.54 9.00 1.43
CA ALA A 64 -1.13 9.32 0.14
C ALA A 64 -0.13 10.07 -0.73
N ASP A 65 0.56 11.07 -0.17
CA ASP A 65 1.58 11.82 -0.89
C ASP A 65 2.71 10.91 -1.37
N GLU A 66 3.17 10.01 -0.50
CA GLU A 66 4.27 9.11 -0.83
C GLU A 66 3.87 8.12 -1.93
N VAL A 67 2.68 7.55 -1.84
CA VAL A 67 2.19 6.62 -2.85
C VAL A 67 2.06 7.31 -4.20
N ILE A 68 1.51 8.52 -4.22
CA ILE A 68 1.37 9.30 -5.45
C ILE A 68 2.75 9.61 -6.05
N ALA A 69 3.70 10.03 -5.22
CA ALA A 69 5.05 10.31 -5.68
C ALA A 69 5.74 9.07 -6.27
N LEU A 70 5.55 7.91 -5.64
CA LEU A 70 6.18 6.67 -6.09
C LEU A 70 5.55 6.10 -7.35
N THR A 71 4.26 6.36 -7.58
CA THR A 71 3.51 5.74 -8.67
C THR A 71 3.24 6.68 -9.85
N GLY A 72 3.45 7.98 -9.68
CA GLY A 72 3.07 8.97 -10.70
C GLY A 72 1.57 8.98 -10.93
N ASN A 73 0.78 8.78 -9.88
CA ASN A 73 -0.69 8.67 -9.92
C ASN A 73 -1.19 7.41 -10.62
N ARG A 74 -0.34 6.38 -10.75
CA ARG A 74 -0.72 5.14 -11.40
C ARG A 74 -0.55 3.97 -10.45
N LEU A 75 -1.61 3.21 -10.28
CA LEU A 75 -1.60 2.04 -9.40
C LEU A 75 -2.38 0.93 -10.11
N PHE A 76 -1.76 -0.24 -10.25
CA PHE A 76 -2.44 -1.37 -10.90
C PHE A 76 -3.55 -1.93 -10.02
N GLY A 77 -3.32 -1.98 -8.72
CA GLY A 77 -4.32 -2.51 -7.79
C GLY A 77 -4.07 -2.03 -6.37
N LEU A 78 -5.13 -2.06 -5.58
CA LEU A 78 -5.10 -1.74 -4.16
C LEU A 78 -5.77 -2.87 -3.39
N PHE A 79 -5.03 -3.47 -2.46
CA PHE A 79 -5.58 -4.44 -1.54
C PHE A 79 -5.61 -3.80 -0.15
N ASN A 80 -6.80 -3.34 0.24
CA ASN A 80 -6.97 -2.72 1.55
C ASN A 80 -7.27 -3.79 2.60
N ASN A 81 -6.23 -4.50 3.02
CA ASN A 81 -6.34 -5.61 3.97
C ASN A 81 -6.76 -5.14 5.37
N ALA A 82 -6.41 -3.90 5.73
CA ALA A 82 -6.79 -3.36 7.03
C ALA A 82 -8.31 -3.16 7.14
N GLY A 83 -8.99 -2.95 6.01
CA GLY A 83 -10.42 -2.70 5.98
C GLY A 83 -11.19 -3.55 4.98
N PHE A 84 -10.63 -4.63 4.49
CA PHE A 84 -11.28 -5.56 3.56
C PHE A 84 -11.66 -4.93 2.22
N GLY A 85 -10.79 -4.99 1.28
CA GLY A 85 -11.13 -4.56 -0.06
C GLY A 85 -10.05 -4.96 -1.02
N VAL A 86 -10.45 -5.63 -2.09
CA VAL A 86 -9.55 -5.87 -3.21
C VAL A 86 -10.16 -5.09 -4.37
N TYR A 87 -9.39 -4.15 -4.88
CA TYR A 87 -9.85 -3.27 -5.94
C TYR A 87 -9.13 -3.63 -7.22
N GLY A 88 -9.87 -3.59 -8.32
CA GLY A 88 -9.32 -3.93 -9.62
C GLY A 88 -8.27 -2.94 -10.11
N PRO A 89 -7.80 -3.13 -11.34
CA PRO A 89 -6.75 -2.27 -11.88
C PRO A 89 -7.15 -0.80 -11.89
N LEU A 90 -6.23 0.05 -11.42
CA LEU A 90 -6.41 1.49 -11.37
C LEU A 90 -5.35 2.13 -12.25
N SER A 91 -5.76 2.65 -13.41
CA SER A 91 -4.81 3.28 -14.32
C SER A 91 -4.40 4.67 -13.86
N THR A 92 -5.30 5.35 -13.13
CA THR A 92 -5.04 6.68 -12.60
C THR A 92 -5.66 6.77 -11.21
N LEU A 93 -4.91 7.36 -10.28
CA LEU A 93 -5.33 7.49 -8.90
C LEU A 93 -5.12 8.93 -8.45
N THR A 94 -6.18 9.58 -7.96
CA THR A 94 -6.05 10.88 -7.34
C THR A 94 -5.81 10.73 -5.85
N ARG A 95 -5.24 11.77 -5.24
CA ARG A 95 -5.06 11.81 -3.79
C ARG A 95 -6.39 11.60 -3.06
N THR A 96 -7.45 12.28 -3.53
CA THR A 96 -8.77 12.18 -2.92
C THR A 96 -9.30 10.75 -2.97
N GLN A 97 -9.14 10.08 -4.10
CA GLN A 97 -9.58 8.70 -4.25
C GLN A 97 -8.83 7.77 -3.29
N LEU A 98 -7.52 7.97 -3.16
CA LEU A 98 -6.71 7.15 -2.26
C LEU A 98 -7.12 7.37 -0.81
N GLU A 99 -7.32 8.62 -0.40
CA GLU A 99 -7.75 8.93 0.95
C GLU A 99 -9.13 8.35 1.24
N GLN A 100 -10.04 8.38 0.26
CA GLN A 100 -11.36 7.78 0.41
C GLN A 100 -11.28 6.28 0.63
N GLN A 101 -10.39 5.59 -0.06
CA GLN A 101 -10.20 4.15 0.14
C GLN A 101 -9.69 3.85 1.54
N PHE A 102 -8.77 4.64 2.04
CA PHE A 102 -8.27 4.47 3.41
C PHE A 102 -9.35 4.78 4.44
N SER A 103 -10.15 5.81 4.22
CA SER A 103 -11.16 6.26 5.19
C SER A 103 -12.39 5.37 5.21
N ALA A 104 -12.73 4.72 4.10
CA ALA A 104 -13.93 3.89 4.00
C ALA A 104 -13.82 2.59 4.80
N ASN A 105 -12.65 2.27 5.28
CA ASN A 105 -12.36 1.03 5.97
C ASN A 105 -11.71 1.31 7.32
#